data_507bfe019385ef0c8e632e575cc0f3eb
#
_entry.id   507bfe019385ef0c8e632e575cc0f3eb
#
_cell.length_a   1.000
_cell.length_b   1.000
_cell.length_c   1.000
_cell.angle_alpha   90.00
_cell.angle_beta   90.00
_cell.angle_gamma   90.00
#
_symmetry.space_group_name_H-M   'P 1'
#
loop_
_entity.id
_entity.type
_entity.pdbx_description
1 polymer ?
#
loop_
_entity_poly.entity_id
_entity_poly.type
_entity_poly.pdbx_seq_one_letter_code
_entity_poly.pdbx_strand_id
1 'polypeptide(L)'
;MRKGLFASLVTLVCLGVVMVSCNGDIDEDIDEGMVFAVNGQEPVFTYKDFDAIPQDYEEITNGTWKIKKVNGLVRQVSFCTDGVDAAPSPAPPMTEEEFFKEFMPVTADNQMVFYDRDYRDDPHYLQYYKGVPVEQGFWHFYFHEDGTMHGGDGRFIPIGQLDVNPSVNMATARKIVENFIDGSVEGEGKRIYLSIMSFPENGELKPRLVYVYKRQVWEEGEFIYVDAQTGRVLYHLGYMGGAPY
;
A
#
# COMPACT_ATOMS: atom_id res chain seq x y z
N MET A 1 36.96 51.48 31.96
CA MET A 1 37.63 50.45 31.16
C MET A 1 37.43 49.11 31.77
N ARG A 2 36.60 48.26 31.14
CA ARG A 2 36.70 46.82 30.94
C ARG A 2 35.35 46.31 30.47
N LYS A 3 35.31 45.90 29.22
CA LYS A 3 34.19 45.32 28.50
C LYS A 3 34.04 43.89 29.01
N GLY A 4 32.86 43.54 29.51
CA GLY A 4 32.46 42.15 29.80
C GLY A 4 31.70 41.57 28.61
N LEU A 5 32.26 40.56 27.96
CA LEU A 5 31.70 39.82 26.85
C LEU A 5 30.67 38.83 27.41
N PHE A 6 29.41 38.97 27.06
CA PHE A 6 28.41 37.92 27.26
C PHE A 6 28.52 36.94 26.08
N ALA A 7 29.06 35.78 26.35
CA ALA A 7 29.04 34.66 25.42
C ALA A 7 27.69 34.01 25.48
N SER A 8 26.89 34.22 24.45
CA SER A 8 25.63 33.51 24.24
C SER A 8 25.97 32.14 23.66
N LEU A 9 25.75 31.09 24.44
CA LEU A 9 25.90 29.69 24.01
C LEU A 9 24.69 29.33 23.14
N VAL A 10 24.84 29.48 21.84
CA VAL A 10 23.88 28.95 20.86
C VAL A 10 24.22 27.47 20.68
N THR A 11 23.41 26.62 21.24
CA THR A 11 23.47 25.18 21.00
C THR A 11 22.97 24.92 19.57
N LEU A 12 23.93 24.80 18.66
CA LEU A 12 23.69 24.42 17.27
C LEU A 12 23.37 22.89 17.27
N VAL A 13 22.11 22.56 17.17
CA VAL A 13 21.71 21.19 16.85
C VAL A 13 22.04 20.97 15.37
N CYS A 14 23.17 20.33 15.13
CA CYS A 14 23.55 19.89 13.78
C CYS A 14 22.55 18.82 13.32
N LEU A 15 21.59 19.22 12.47
CA LEU A 15 20.96 18.29 11.54
C LEU A 15 22.06 17.78 10.61
N GLY A 16 22.45 16.52 10.80
CA GLY A 16 23.35 15.84 9.88
C GLY A 16 22.63 15.55 8.59
N VAL A 17 22.68 16.47 7.63
CA VAL A 17 22.39 16.16 6.24
C VAL A 17 23.59 15.36 5.72
N VAL A 18 23.45 14.05 5.63
CA VAL A 18 24.42 13.21 4.94
C VAL A 18 24.20 13.42 3.45
N MET A 19 25.03 14.28 2.85
CA MET A 19 25.18 14.35 1.40
C MET A 19 25.93 13.11 0.95
N VAL A 20 25.22 12.12 0.41
CA VAL A 20 25.86 11.00 -0.29
C VAL A 20 26.37 11.50 -1.62
N SER A 21 27.69 11.60 -1.73
CA SER A 21 28.40 11.87 -2.97
C SER A 21 28.26 10.65 -3.90
N CYS A 22 27.69 10.85 -5.08
CA CYS A 22 27.65 9.85 -6.13
C CYS A 22 29.05 9.60 -6.67
N ASN A 23 29.64 8.47 -6.30
CA ASN A 23 30.65 7.79 -7.09
C ASN A 23 30.66 6.30 -6.76
N GLY A 24 30.14 5.52 -7.68
CA GLY A 24 30.56 4.17 -7.99
C GLY A 24 30.24 3.10 -6.94
N ASP A 25 29.54 2.15 -7.39
CA ASP A 25 29.06 0.91 -6.79
C ASP A 25 27.70 1.05 -6.06
N ILE A 26 26.67 0.63 -6.80
CA ILE A 26 25.35 0.43 -6.25
C ILE A 26 25.42 -0.85 -5.42
N ASP A 27 25.96 -0.75 -4.21
CA ASP A 27 25.59 -1.65 -3.15
C ASP A 27 24.16 -1.26 -2.77
N GLU A 28 23.26 -2.22 -2.86
CA GLU A 28 21.85 -2.13 -2.50
C GLU A 28 21.67 -1.95 -0.98
N ASP A 29 22.21 -0.89 -0.43
CA ASP A 29 21.73 -0.34 0.83
C ASP A 29 20.49 0.50 0.48
N ILE A 30 19.35 -0.20 0.32
CA ILE A 30 18.04 0.42 0.36
C ILE A 30 17.98 1.17 1.67
N ASP A 31 18.01 2.48 1.56
CA ASP A 31 17.98 3.43 2.66
C ASP A 31 16.79 3.05 3.56
N GLU A 32 17.10 2.53 4.75
CA GLU A 32 16.12 2.08 5.73
C GLU A 32 15.16 3.24 5.96
N GLY A 33 13.92 3.12 5.48
CA GLY A 33 12.93 4.18 5.50
C GLY A 33 12.97 4.95 6.80
N MET A 34 13.43 6.20 6.74
CA MET A 34 13.59 7.04 7.92
C MET A 34 12.25 7.19 8.60
N VAL A 35 12.08 6.49 9.71
CA VAL A 35 10.95 6.70 10.61
C VAL A 35 11.22 8.03 11.32
N PHE A 36 10.60 9.09 10.85
CA PHE A 36 10.67 10.36 11.53
C PHE A 36 9.71 10.34 12.72
N ALA A 37 10.27 10.26 13.93
CA ALA A 37 9.53 10.62 15.12
C ALA A 37 9.26 12.13 15.09
N VAL A 38 8.05 12.53 14.73
CA VAL A 38 7.60 13.91 14.82
C VAL A 38 6.92 14.09 16.16
N ASN A 39 7.33 15.10 16.92
CA ASN A 39 6.81 15.40 18.26
C ASN A 39 6.91 14.25 19.30
N GLY A 40 7.91 13.36 19.15
CA GLY A 40 8.16 12.28 20.09
C GLY A 40 7.15 11.14 20.08
N GLN A 41 6.24 11.10 19.10
CA GLN A 41 5.38 9.96 18.84
C GLN A 41 6.00 9.10 17.74
N GLU A 42 6.45 7.91 18.10
CA GLU A 42 6.91 6.94 17.12
C GLU A 42 5.74 6.10 16.59
N PRO A 43 5.69 5.80 15.28
CA PRO A 43 4.75 4.84 14.74
C PRO A 43 4.92 3.47 15.41
N VAL A 44 3.84 2.69 15.45
CA VAL A 44 3.86 1.33 16.03
C VAL A 44 4.66 0.37 15.18
N PHE A 45 4.57 0.53 13.86
CA PHE A 45 5.21 -0.33 12.87
C PHE A 45 6.19 0.47 12.01
N THR A 46 7.25 -0.20 11.59
CA THR A 46 8.26 0.29 10.67
C THR A 46 8.25 -0.53 9.39
N TYR A 47 8.97 -0.10 8.36
CA TYR A 47 9.15 -0.87 7.13
C TYR A 47 9.73 -2.28 7.41
N LYS A 48 10.66 -2.39 8.35
CA LYS A 48 11.26 -3.69 8.76
C LYS A 48 10.25 -4.69 9.28
N ASP A 49 9.18 -4.22 9.93
CA ASP A 49 8.13 -5.11 10.43
C ASP A 49 7.34 -5.74 9.28
N PHE A 50 7.14 -4.99 8.19
CA PHE A 50 6.50 -5.51 6.97
C PHE A 50 7.43 -6.47 6.22
N ASP A 51 8.71 -6.16 6.09
CA ASP A 51 9.71 -7.01 5.44
C ASP A 51 9.96 -8.31 6.20
N ALA A 52 9.74 -8.32 7.50
CA ALA A 52 9.87 -9.52 8.32
C ALA A 52 8.74 -10.55 8.09
N ILE A 53 7.67 -10.18 7.38
CA ILE A 53 6.59 -11.11 7.06
C ILE A 53 7.08 -12.11 5.99
N PRO A 54 7.07 -13.42 6.28
CA PRO A 54 7.49 -14.44 5.33
C PRO A 54 6.63 -14.38 4.05
N GLN A 55 7.28 -14.55 2.90
CA GLN A 55 6.60 -14.64 1.61
C GLN A 55 6.79 -16.04 1.04
N ASP A 56 5.71 -16.81 1.00
CA ASP A 56 5.65 -18.13 0.40
C ASP A 56 5.11 -18.02 -1.02
N TYR A 57 5.95 -18.33 -2.00
CA TYR A 57 5.64 -18.22 -3.42
C TYR A 57 5.24 -19.58 -3.98
N GLU A 58 4.10 -19.63 -4.63
CA GLU A 58 3.60 -20.82 -5.32
C GLU A 58 3.24 -20.47 -6.77
N GLU A 59 3.61 -21.35 -7.69
CA GLU A 59 3.18 -21.27 -9.07
C GLU A 59 2.46 -22.56 -9.46
N ILE A 60 1.22 -22.43 -9.94
CA ILE A 60 0.36 -23.55 -10.33
C ILE A 60 0.00 -23.39 -11.79
N THR A 61 0.04 -24.49 -12.55
CA THR A 61 -0.50 -24.57 -13.91
C THR A 61 -1.67 -25.52 -13.92
N ASN A 62 -2.83 -25.07 -14.34
CA ASN A 62 -4.04 -25.91 -14.46
C ASN A 62 -4.41 -26.21 -15.93
N GLY A 63 -3.42 -26.29 -16.79
CA GLY A 63 -3.57 -26.54 -18.24
C GLY A 63 -3.94 -25.32 -19.07
N THR A 64 -4.78 -24.43 -18.56
CA THR A 64 -5.23 -23.21 -19.24
C THR A 64 -4.56 -21.96 -18.66
N TRP A 65 -4.40 -21.91 -17.36
CA TRP A 65 -3.91 -20.76 -16.65
C TRP A 65 -2.64 -21.07 -15.85
N LYS A 66 -1.72 -20.13 -15.88
CA LYS A 66 -0.58 -20.05 -14.98
C LYS A 66 -0.89 -19.09 -13.85
N ILE A 67 -0.95 -19.59 -12.64
CA ILE A 67 -1.40 -18.86 -11.45
C ILE A 67 -0.21 -18.70 -10.52
N LYS A 68 0.15 -17.44 -10.21
CA LYS A 68 1.14 -17.16 -9.16
C LYS A 68 0.43 -16.72 -7.91
N LYS A 69 0.84 -17.31 -6.79
CA LYS A 69 0.34 -16.96 -5.46
C LYS A 69 1.48 -16.51 -4.55
N VAL A 70 1.13 -15.67 -3.59
CA VAL A 70 1.99 -15.29 -2.47
C VAL A 70 1.19 -15.49 -1.20
N ASN A 71 1.71 -16.30 -0.28
CA ASN A 71 1.01 -16.67 0.95
C ASN A 71 -0.40 -17.23 0.69
N GLY A 72 -0.53 -18.09 -0.32
CA GLY A 72 -1.79 -18.70 -0.74
C GLY A 72 -2.75 -17.77 -1.52
N LEU A 73 -2.44 -16.48 -1.65
CA LEU A 73 -3.28 -15.51 -2.35
C LEU A 73 -2.83 -15.32 -3.80
N VAL A 74 -3.79 -15.33 -4.74
CA VAL A 74 -3.51 -15.09 -6.14
C VAL A 74 -2.98 -13.66 -6.33
N ARG A 75 -1.85 -13.56 -7.05
CA ARG A 75 -1.19 -12.29 -7.40
C ARG A 75 -1.15 -12.04 -8.89
N GLN A 76 -1.06 -13.10 -9.66
CA GLN A 76 -1.02 -13.03 -11.11
C GLN A 76 -1.70 -14.25 -11.69
N VAL A 77 -2.47 -14.04 -12.74
CA VAL A 77 -3.00 -15.09 -13.59
C VAL A 77 -2.66 -14.74 -15.03
N SER A 78 -2.07 -15.67 -15.75
CA SER A 78 -1.74 -15.49 -17.16
C SER A 78 -2.14 -16.73 -17.94
N PHE A 79 -2.43 -16.55 -19.21
CA PHE A 79 -2.77 -17.65 -20.10
C PHE A 79 -1.53 -18.51 -20.38
N CYS A 80 -1.65 -19.82 -20.28
CA CYS A 80 -0.58 -20.72 -20.68
C CYS A 80 -0.47 -20.75 -22.21
N THR A 81 0.57 -20.15 -22.74
CA THR A 81 1.00 -20.43 -24.13
C THR A 81 1.98 -21.58 -24.05
N ASP A 82 1.51 -22.79 -24.33
CA ASP A 82 2.38 -23.96 -24.41
C ASP A 82 3.29 -23.86 -25.65
N GLY A 83 4.52 -23.40 -25.44
CA GLY A 83 5.59 -23.38 -26.44
C GLY A 83 5.60 -22.18 -27.37
N VAL A 84 6.77 -21.81 -27.79
CA VAL A 84 7.15 -20.58 -28.50
C VAL A 84 6.51 -20.47 -29.90
N ASP A 85 5.82 -21.49 -30.40
CA ASP A 85 5.28 -21.58 -31.77
C ASP A 85 3.83 -22.11 -31.87
N ALA A 86 3.17 -22.42 -30.77
CA ALA A 86 1.77 -22.79 -30.84
C ALA A 86 0.92 -21.50 -30.87
N ALA A 87 0.09 -21.35 -31.90
CA ALA A 87 -0.96 -20.32 -31.85
C ALA A 87 -1.71 -20.48 -30.52
N PRO A 88 -1.87 -19.42 -29.74
CA PRO A 88 -2.53 -19.51 -28.44
C PRO A 88 -3.90 -20.15 -28.66
N SER A 89 -4.15 -21.25 -27.95
CA SER A 89 -5.52 -21.79 -27.90
C SER A 89 -6.38 -20.66 -27.38
N PRO A 90 -7.48 -20.29 -28.04
CA PRO A 90 -8.29 -19.17 -27.57
C PRO A 90 -8.65 -19.41 -26.09
N ALA A 91 -8.37 -18.42 -25.25
CA ALA A 91 -8.81 -18.47 -23.86
C ALA A 91 -10.30 -18.78 -23.83
N PRO A 92 -10.78 -19.65 -22.95
CA PRO A 92 -12.20 -19.80 -22.79
C PRO A 92 -12.77 -18.40 -22.45
N PRO A 93 -13.85 -17.99 -23.12
CA PRO A 93 -14.47 -16.72 -22.79
C PRO A 93 -14.86 -16.73 -21.32
N MET A 94 -14.21 -15.90 -20.54
CA MET A 94 -14.45 -15.73 -19.11
C MET A 94 -14.72 -14.24 -18.87
N THR A 95 -15.81 -13.96 -18.19
CA THR A 95 -16.09 -12.59 -17.74
C THR A 95 -15.25 -12.26 -16.50
N GLU A 96 -15.06 -10.98 -16.23
CA GLU A 96 -14.36 -10.50 -15.04
C GLU A 96 -15.02 -11.01 -13.75
N GLU A 97 -16.36 -11.09 -13.72
CA GLU A 97 -17.11 -11.63 -12.57
C GLU A 97 -16.87 -13.13 -12.36
N GLU A 98 -16.81 -13.91 -13.44
CA GLU A 98 -16.48 -15.34 -13.38
C GLU A 98 -15.05 -15.54 -12.89
N PHE A 99 -14.12 -14.71 -13.38
CA PHE A 99 -12.72 -14.70 -12.94
C PHE A 99 -12.62 -14.46 -11.42
N PHE A 100 -13.27 -13.43 -10.91
CA PHE A 100 -13.23 -13.16 -9.48
C PHE A 100 -13.83 -14.30 -8.65
N LYS A 101 -14.91 -14.92 -9.10
CA LYS A 101 -15.51 -16.07 -8.41
C LYS A 101 -14.60 -17.30 -8.39
N GLU A 102 -13.85 -17.52 -9.47
CA GLU A 102 -12.96 -18.68 -9.59
C GLU A 102 -11.66 -18.51 -8.82
N PHE A 103 -11.05 -17.34 -8.93
CA PHE A 103 -9.68 -17.13 -8.45
C PHE A 103 -9.56 -16.37 -7.13
N MET A 104 -10.64 -15.74 -6.66
CA MET A 104 -10.61 -14.89 -5.46
C MET A 104 -11.76 -15.23 -4.51
N PRO A 105 -11.53 -15.14 -3.19
CA PRO A 105 -12.57 -15.37 -2.19
C PRO A 105 -13.49 -14.14 -2.01
N VAL A 106 -14.07 -13.65 -3.12
CA VAL A 106 -15.04 -12.55 -3.09
C VAL A 106 -16.33 -12.97 -2.39
N THR A 107 -16.91 -12.05 -1.63
CA THR A 107 -18.16 -12.26 -0.90
C THR A 107 -19.04 -11.00 -1.01
N ALA A 108 -20.26 -11.05 -0.48
CA ALA A 108 -21.12 -9.86 -0.42
C ALA A 108 -20.47 -8.70 0.37
N ASP A 109 -19.68 -9.02 1.38
CA ASP A 109 -18.99 -8.05 2.22
C ASP A 109 -17.62 -7.64 1.66
N ASN A 110 -16.96 -8.53 0.89
CA ASN A 110 -15.59 -8.34 0.38
C ASN A 110 -15.59 -8.43 -1.14
N GLN A 111 -15.59 -7.29 -1.80
CA GLN A 111 -15.88 -7.15 -3.23
C GLN A 111 -14.73 -6.48 -3.99
N MET A 112 -14.59 -6.85 -5.26
CA MET A 112 -13.85 -6.08 -6.24
C MET A 112 -14.84 -5.18 -6.99
N VAL A 113 -14.59 -3.87 -6.98
CA VAL A 113 -15.47 -2.86 -7.58
C VAL A 113 -14.72 -2.17 -8.70
N PHE A 114 -15.34 -2.11 -9.87
CA PHE A 114 -14.78 -1.39 -11.01
C PHE A 114 -14.47 0.06 -10.62
N TYR A 115 -13.27 0.51 -10.95
CA TYR A 115 -12.79 1.85 -10.62
C TYR A 115 -12.66 2.71 -11.89
N ASP A 116 -11.82 2.31 -12.83
CA ASP A 116 -11.58 3.00 -14.10
C ASP A 116 -10.97 2.04 -15.14
N ARG A 117 -10.56 2.61 -16.27
CA ARG A 117 -9.74 1.94 -17.29
C ARG A 117 -8.44 2.69 -17.45
N ASP A 118 -7.37 1.94 -17.73
CA ASP A 118 -6.07 2.52 -18.02
C ASP A 118 -6.00 3.10 -19.46
N TYR A 119 -4.83 3.56 -19.85
CA TYR A 119 -4.58 4.11 -21.20
C TYR A 119 -4.67 3.06 -22.34
N ARG A 120 -4.73 1.76 -22.00
CA ARG A 120 -4.96 0.65 -22.94
C ARG A 120 -6.42 0.19 -22.96
N ASP A 121 -7.28 0.88 -22.23
CA ASP A 121 -8.68 0.50 -21.98
C ASP A 121 -8.85 -0.76 -21.12
N ASP A 122 -7.80 -1.19 -20.43
CA ASP A 122 -7.82 -2.32 -19.52
C ASP A 122 -8.49 -1.94 -18.19
N PRO A 123 -9.44 -2.75 -17.68
CA PRO A 123 -10.22 -2.39 -16.49
C PRO A 123 -9.45 -2.60 -15.19
N HIS A 124 -9.56 -1.61 -14.31
CA HIS A 124 -9.04 -1.63 -12.96
C HIS A 124 -10.14 -1.78 -11.94
N TYR A 125 -9.90 -2.61 -10.94
CA TYR A 125 -10.79 -2.84 -9.81
C TYR A 125 -10.10 -2.52 -8.50
N LEU A 126 -10.85 -1.92 -7.59
CA LEU A 126 -10.43 -1.70 -6.21
C LEU A 126 -11.23 -2.59 -5.28
N GLN A 127 -10.58 -3.06 -4.23
CA GLN A 127 -11.22 -3.88 -3.23
C GLN A 127 -11.95 -3.03 -2.19
N TYR A 128 -13.14 -3.47 -1.82
CA TYR A 128 -13.95 -2.90 -0.75
C TYR A 128 -14.42 -3.99 0.20
N TYR A 129 -14.42 -3.69 1.49
CA TYR A 129 -15.02 -4.53 2.52
C TYR A 129 -16.10 -3.75 3.26
N LYS A 130 -17.36 -4.21 3.20
CA LYS A 130 -18.53 -3.52 3.78
C LYS A 130 -18.59 -2.03 3.41
N GLY A 131 -18.24 -1.69 2.17
CA GLY A 131 -18.21 -0.32 1.65
C GLY A 131 -16.99 0.52 2.04
N VAL A 132 -16.04 -0.01 2.80
CA VAL A 132 -14.76 0.65 3.15
C VAL A 132 -13.69 0.18 2.17
N PRO A 133 -12.92 1.09 1.55
CA PRO A 133 -11.83 0.72 0.66
C PRO A 133 -10.74 -0.06 1.42
N VAL A 134 -10.09 -0.98 0.73
CA VAL A 134 -8.97 -1.77 1.25
C VAL A 134 -7.69 -1.31 0.59
N GLU A 135 -6.75 -0.77 1.39
CA GLU A 135 -5.45 -0.33 0.89
C GLU A 135 -4.70 -1.49 0.24
N GLN A 136 -4.08 -1.21 -0.90
CA GLN A 136 -3.36 -2.20 -1.69
C GLN A 136 -4.24 -3.36 -2.22
N GLY A 137 -5.56 -3.32 -2.03
CA GLY A 137 -6.49 -4.27 -2.62
C GLY A 137 -6.93 -3.78 -4.00
N PHE A 138 -6.39 -4.35 -5.05
CA PHE A 138 -6.67 -3.98 -6.43
C PHE A 138 -6.50 -5.16 -7.38
N TRP A 139 -7.05 -5.02 -8.59
CA TRP A 139 -6.84 -5.96 -9.68
C TRP A 139 -6.89 -5.25 -11.02
N HIS A 140 -5.94 -5.58 -11.92
CA HIS A 140 -5.93 -5.19 -13.31
C HIS A 140 -6.18 -6.40 -14.17
N PHE A 141 -7.03 -6.26 -15.17
CA PHE A 141 -7.16 -7.24 -16.24
C PHE A 141 -6.36 -6.80 -17.46
N TYR A 142 -5.98 -7.77 -18.25
CA TYR A 142 -5.31 -7.57 -19.53
C TYR A 142 -6.10 -8.26 -20.63
N PHE A 143 -6.41 -7.52 -21.70
CA PHE A 143 -7.17 -8.00 -22.82
C PHE A 143 -6.35 -7.93 -24.11
N HIS A 144 -6.61 -8.88 -25.03
CA HIS A 144 -6.16 -8.78 -26.42
C HIS A 144 -7.01 -7.74 -27.17
N GLU A 145 -6.53 -7.30 -28.35
CA GLU A 145 -7.26 -6.38 -29.23
C GLU A 145 -8.65 -6.91 -29.65
N ASP A 146 -8.84 -8.23 -29.65
CA ASP A 146 -10.12 -8.87 -29.95
C ASP A 146 -11.10 -8.93 -28.76
N GLY A 147 -10.69 -8.38 -27.61
CA GLY A 147 -11.47 -8.37 -26.38
C GLY A 147 -11.40 -9.66 -25.56
N THR A 148 -10.55 -10.63 -25.92
CA THR A 148 -10.33 -11.82 -25.10
C THR A 148 -9.41 -11.51 -23.92
N MET A 149 -9.79 -11.93 -22.71
CA MET A 149 -8.94 -11.81 -21.51
C MET A 149 -7.72 -12.72 -21.64
N HIS A 150 -6.52 -12.18 -21.45
CA HIS A 150 -5.31 -12.98 -21.44
C HIS A 150 -4.61 -13.06 -20.08
N GLY A 151 -5.15 -12.37 -19.07
CA GLY A 151 -4.63 -12.44 -17.72
C GLY A 151 -5.02 -11.26 -16.86
N GLY A 152 -4.36 -11.18 -15.74
CA GLY A 152 -4.49 -10.08 -14.80
C GLY A 152 -3.49 -10.22 -13.67
N ASP A 153 -3.25 -9.12 -12.98
CA ASP A 153 -2.47 -9.10 -11.76
C ASP A 153 -3.02 -8.14 -10.74
N GLY A 154 -2.62 -8.35 -9.50
CA GLY A 154 -3.08 -7.51 -8.42
C GLY A 154 -2.98 -8.17 -7.06
N ARG A 155 -3.81 -7.68 -6.17
CA ARG A 155 -3.80 -8.11 -4.79
C ARG A 155 -5.21 -8.12 -4.22
N PHE A 156 -5.69 -9.28 -3.83
CA PHE A 156 -6.90 -9.42 -3.03
C PHE A 156 -6.49 -9.69 -1.58
N ILE A 157 -6.96 -8.86 -0.66
CA ILE A 157 -6.66 -8.96 0.76
C ILE A 157 -7.85 -9.67 1.44
N PRO A 158 -7.69 -10.88 1.97
CA PRO A 158 -8.76 -11.52 2.70
C PRO A 158 -9.01 -10.78 4.01
N ILE A 159 -10.20 -10.19 4.10
CA ILE A 159 -10.67 -9.54 5.32
C ILE A 159 -11.60 -10.54 6.01
N GLY A 160 -11.22 -10.98 7.19
CA GLY A 160 -12.06 -11.84 8.02
C GLY A 160 -13.25 -11.07 8.60
N GLN A 161 -13.51 -11.27 9.88
CA GLN A 161 -14.50 -10.45 10.57
C GLN A 161 -13.82 -9.19 11.13
N LEU A 162 -14.07 -8.06 10.48
CA LEU A 162 -13.58 -6.76 10.90
C LEU A 162 -14.77 -5.83 11.18
N ASP A 163 -14.75 -5.16 12.33
CA ASP A 163 -15.67 -4.06 12.60
C ASP A 163 -15.20 -2.82 11.83
N VAL A 164 -16.09 -2.28 10.99
CA VAL A 164 -15.83 -1.10 10.17
C VAL A 164 -16.40 0.19 10.78
N ASN A 165 -16.88 0.13 12.02
CA ASN A 165 -17.34 1.30 12.76
C ASN A 165 -16.17 1.89 13.57
N PRO A 166 -15.67 3.09 13.24
CA PRO A 166 -14.57 3.67 13.97
C PRO A 166 -14.99 4.15 15.36
N SER A 167 -14.18 3.86 16.39
CA SER A 167 -14.34 4.44 17.74
C SER A 167 -13.76 5.86 17.82
N VAL A 168 -12.75 6.16 17.01
CA VAL A 168 -12.18 7.49 16.83
C VAL A 168 -12.90 8.17 15.67
N ASN A 169 -13.45 9.36 15.88
CA ASN A 169 -14.08 10.10 14.78
C ASN A 169 -13.06 10.84 13.91
N MET A 170 -13.48 11.22 12.70
CA MET A 170 -12.64 11.89 11.70
C MET A 170 -11.99 13.18 12.23
N ALA A 171 -12.69 13.98 13.02
CA ALA A 171 -12.16 15.23 13.56
C ALA A 171 -11.03 14.97 14.57
N THR A 172 -11.15 13.93 15.37
CA THR A 172 -10.08 13.48 16.26
C THR A 172 -8.89 12.93 15.48
N ALA A 173 -9.13 12.12 14.46
CA ALA A 173 -8.08 11.58 13.59
C ALA A 173 -7.28 12.72 12.90
N ARG A 174 -7.95 13.76 12.41
CA ARG A 174 -7.29 14.97 11.87
C ARG A 174 -6.34 15.60 12.87
N LYS A 175 -6.79 15.84 14.10
CA LYS A 175 -5.95 16.43 15.17
C LYS A 175 -4.75 15.56 15.51
N ILE A 176 -4.92 14.23 15.49
CA ILE A 176 -3.81 13.30 15.72
C ILE A 176 -2.75 13.46 14.64
N VAL A 177 -3.16 13.50 13.36
CA VAL A 177 -2.23 13.69 12.24
C VAL A 177 -1.58 15.08 12.31
N GLU A 178 -2.36 16.15 12.54
CA GLU A 178 -1.84 17.52 12.67
C GLU A 178 -0.78 17.64 13.76
N ASN A 179 -1.02 17.02 14.91
CA ASN A 179 -0.04 16.97 15.99
C ASN A 179 1.18 16.14 15.62
N PHE A 180 1.00 15.05 14.88
CA PHE A 180 2.09 14.18 14.45
C PHE A 180 3.03 14.89 13.48
N ILE A 181 2.49 15.60 12.47
CA ILE A 181 3.30 16.31 11.45
C ILE A 181 3.69 17.74 11.84
N ASP A 182 3.23 18.23 13.01
CA ASP A 182 3.35 19.64 13.42
C ASP A 182 2.86 20.60 12.32
N GLY A 183 1.67 20.33 11.78
CA GLY A 183 1.15 21.07 10.64
C GLY A 183 -0.31 20.79 10.30
N SER A 184 -0.83 21.48 9.29
CA SER A 184 -2.21 21.30 8.84
C SER A 184 -2.37 20.12 7.89
N VAL A 185 -3.45 19.36 8.03
CA VAL A 185 -3.88 18.31 7.09
C VAL A 185 -4.76 18.85 5.95
N GLU A 186 -5.01 20.15 5.92
CA GLU A 186 -5.78 20.81 4.86
C GLU A 186 -4.88 21.41 3.79
N GLY A 187 -5.37 21.48 2.56
CA GLY A 187 -4.68 22.07 1.41
C GLY A 187 -4.63 21.15 0.21
N GLU A 188 -4.09 21.68 -0.88
CA GLU A 188 -3.97 20.97 -2.14
C GLU A 188 -3.12 19.69 -2.00
N GLY A 189 -3.59 18.61 -2.63
CA GLY A 189 -2.93 17.31 -2.58
C GLY A 189 -3.04 16.58 -1.23
N LYS A 190 -3.70 17.16 -0.21
CA LYS A 190 -3.85 16.57 1.11
C LYS A 190 -5.27 16.04 1.29
N ARG A 191 -5.39 14.82 1.78
CA ARG A 191 -6.68 14.22 2.12
C ARG A 191 -6.55 13.27 3.30
N ILE A 192 -7.65 13.08 4.04
CA ILE A 192 -7.80 12.05 5.06
C ILE A 192 -9.09 11.29 4.80
N TYR A 193 -9.03 9.96 4.88
CA TYR A 193 -10.18 9.08 4.62
C TYR A 193 -10.08 7.80 5.46
N LEU A 194 -11.21 7.12 5.64
CA LEU A 194 -11.28 5.83 6.30
C LEU A 194 -10.96 4.72 5.31
N SER A 195 -10.13 3.76 5.72
CA SER A 195 -9.72 2.63 4.90
C SER A 195 -9.40 1.40 5.76
N ILE A 196 -9.09 0.27 5.12
CA ILE A 196 -8.58 -0.93 5.77
C ILE A 196 -7.17 -1.17 5.25
N MET A 197 -6.24 -1.34 6.16
CA MET A 197 -4.84 -1.66 5.85
C MET A 197 -4.39 -2.85 6.71
N SER A 198 -3.58 -3.74 6.13
CA SER A 198 -3.02 -4.87 6.88
C SER A 198 -1.68 -4.50 7.50
N PHE A 199 -1.50 -4.84 8.78
CA PHE A 199 -0.28 -4.59 9.55
C PHE A 199 0.34 -5.88 10.06
N PRO A 200 1.68 -5.92 10.25
CA PRO A 200 2.39 -7.04 10.82
C PRO A 200 1.92 -7.33 12.26
N GLU A 201 1.48 -8.55 12.51
CA GLU A 201 1.09 -8.99 13.84
C GLU A 201 1.35 -10.50 13.98
N ASN A 202 2.24 -10.88 14.88
CA ASN A 202 2.62 -12.30 15.13
C ASN A 202 3.10 -13.04 13.87
N GLY A 203 3.84 -12.37 12.97
CA GLY A 203 4.36 -12.96 11.74
C GLY A 203 3.37 -13.06 10.59
N GLU A 204 2.19 -12.44 10.72
CA GLU A 204 1.16 -12.39 9.70
C GLU A 204 0.70 -10.95 9.47
N LEU A 205 0.11 -10.70 8.32
CA LEU A 205 -0.58 -9.44 8.04
C LEU A 205 -2.02 -9.50 8.54
N LYS A 206 -2.38 -8.62 9.48
CA LYS A 206 -3.73 -8.51 10.06
C LYS A 206 -4.41 -7.23 9.61
N PRO A 207 -5.62 -7.30 9.03
CA PRO A 207 -6.36 -6.11 8.61
C PRO A 207 -6.84 -5.29 9.81
N ARG A 208 -6.68 -3.97 9.71
CA ARG A 208 -7.15 -2.98 10.68
C ARG A 208 -7.90 -1.87 9.99
N LEU A 209 -8.90 -1.34 10.65
CA LEU A 209 -9.58 -0.12 10.23
C LEU A 209 -8.70 1.08 10.58
N VAL A 210 -8.41 1.94 9.63
CA VAL A 210 -7.49 3.06 9.79
C VAL A 210 -8.02 4.34 9.14
N TYR A 211 -7.64 5.47 9.67
CA TYR A 211 -7.65 6.72 8.92
C TYR A 211 -6.32 6.87 8.19
N VAL A 212 -6.38 7.09 6.91
CA VAL A 212 -5.22 7.32 6.06
C VAL A 212 -5.13 8.80 5.75
N TYR A 213 -4.08 9.45 6.21
CA TYR A 213 -3.70 10.75 5.68
C TYR A 213 -2.77 10.53 4.50
N LYS A 214 -3.10 11.14 3.38
CA LYS A 214 -2.29 11.17 2.18
C LYS A 214 -1.97 12.61 1.82
N ARG A 215 -0.69 12.88 1.63
CA ARG A 215 -0.21 14.12 1.03
C ARG A 215 0.56 13.75 -0.24
N GLN A 216 0.07 14.20 -1.36
CA GLN A 216 0.72 13.97 -2.66
C GLN A 216 1.42 15.25 -3.10
N VAL A 217 2.74 15.14 -3.37
CA VAL A 217 3.56 16.20 -3.91
C VAL A 217 4.27 15.63 -5.12
N TRP A 218 3.83 16.01 -6.30
CA TRP A 218 4.29 15.46 -7.59
C TRP A 218 4.03 13.95 -7.66
N GLU A 219 5.04 13.15 -7.95
CA GLU A 219 4.97 11.68 -8.02
C GLU A 219 5.20 11.00 -6.67
N GLU A 220 5.61 11.77 -5.66
CA GLU A 220 5.88 11.27 -4.31
C GLU A 220 4.68 11.45 -3.39
N GLY A 221 4.55 10.56 -2.42
CA GLY A 221 3.47 10.61 -1.44
C GLY A 221 3.96 10.44 -0.02
N GLU A 222 3.32 11.15 0.90
CA GLU A 222 3.43 10.90 2.32
C GLU A 222 2.14 10.26 2.80
N PHE A 223 2.25 9.19 3.59
CA PHE A 223 1.11 8.49 4.14
C PHE A 223 1.28 8.30 5.64
N ILE A 224 0.22 8.61 6.39
CA ILE A 224 0.17 8.36 7.83
C ILE A 224 -1.10 7.54 8.10
N TYR A 225 -0.93 6.43 8.80
CA TYR A 225 -1.99 5.50 9.15
C TYR A 225 -2.29 5.61 10.63
N VAL A 226 -3.51 6.01 10.97
CA VAL A 226 -4.00 6.13 12.34
C VAL A 226 -5.04 5.06 12.60
N ASP A 227 -4.84 4.23 13.61
CA ASP A 227 -5.80 3.20 14.02
C ASP A 227 -7.15 3.84 14.37
N ALA A 228 -8.20 3.44 13.68
CA ALA A 228 -9.53 4.03 13.84
C ALA A 228 -10.25 3.59 15.14
N GLN A 229 -9.72 2.60 15.85
CA GLN A 229 -10.24 2.15 17.13
C GLN A 229 -9.53 2.82 18.31
N THR A 230 -8.23 3.03 18.22
CA THR A 230 -7.40 3.49 19.36
C THR A 230 -6.85 4.90 19.21
N GLY A 231 -6.79 5.44 17.99
CA GLY A 231 -6.16 6.72 17.68
C GLY A 231 -4.63 6.70 17.66
N ARG A 232 -4.00 5.53 17.73
CA ARG A 232 -2.53 5.43 17.66
C ARG A 232 -2.07 5.59 16.21
N VAL A 233 -0.97 6.30 15.99
CA VAL A 233 -0.28 6.28 14.70
C VAL A 233 0.36 4.91 14.54
N LEU A 234 -0.09 4.16 13.53
CA LEU A 234 0.40 2.81 13.28
C LEU A 234 1.63 2.82 12.37
N TYR A 235 1.62 3.62 11.33
CA TYR A 235 2.68 3.64 10.34
C TYR A 235 2.78 5.01 9.69
N HIS A 236 4.00 5.40 9.35
CA HIS A 236 4.30 6.60 8.60
C HIS A 236 5.24 6.25 7.45
N LEU A 237 4.78 6.46 6.23
CA LEU A 237 5.59 6.41 5.04
C LEU A 237 5.88 7.85 4.62
N GLY A 238 7.13 8.27 4.82
CA GLY A 238 7.61 9.59 4.42
C GLY A 238 7.75 9.71 2.90
N TYR A 239 8.26 10.83 2.43
CA TYR A 239 8.53 11.10 1.01
C TYR A 239 9.57 10.12 0.45
N MET A 240 9.13 8.96 0.04
CA MET A 240 9.93 8.02 -0.73
C MET A 240 9.23 7.79 -2.07
N GLY A 241 9.94 7.96 -3.14
CA GLY A 241 9.45 7.58 -4.46
C GLY A 241 9.32 6.05 -4.53
N GLY A 242 8.14 5.57 -4.22
CA GLY A 242 7.80 4.15 -4.22
C GLY A 242 6.94 3.79 -3.01
N ALA A 243 5.67 3.42 -3.26
CA ALA A 243 4.86 2.77 -2.23
C ALA A 243 5.50 1.41 -1.88
N PRO A 244 5.45 0.95 -0.63
CA PRO A 244 5.84 -0.42 -0.32
C PRO A 244 4.91 -1.36 -1.08
N TYR A 245 5.49 -2.15 -1.97
CA TYR A 245 4.81 -3.12 -2.84
C TYR A 245 4.47 -4.40 -2.09
#